data_e33d80a7c212b5b14e8cec5b7b08ae19
#
_entry.id   e33d80a7c212b5b14e8cec5b7b08ae19
#
_cell.length_a   1.000
_cell.length_b   1.000
_cell.length_c   1.000
_cell.angle_alpha   90.00
_cell.angle_beta   90.00
_cell.angle_gamma   90.00
#
_symmetry.space_group_name_H-M   'P 1'
#
loop_
_entity.id
_entity.type
_entity.pdbx_description
1 polymer ?
#
loop_
_entity_poly.entity_id
_entity_poly.type
_entity_poly.pdbx_seq_one_letter_code
_entity_poly.pdbx_strand_id
1 'polypeptide(L)'
;VGALAAECNASGSQKSECTASKCETLGETEVCTQCQTGGKVPIDGVCKTRTDPEVAAAGCTKTGGTDLTDTEKSCEQCGTGYFLHSGGCYSTAEGKPGRALCTTAGEGVCTQGAEGYFAVPGAVKTGESVVACGDSATGVTVTDNTYKGIANCATCQPPASVAAARADKFAVCDTCLEGFFRTDTSTCTACGGTNCATCTVGTTPKMCTKCKATGNEQYLKRDANTEVGECVTKDACIADTNYYADDTIDPTNGKTCSTCASAGTTGCKTCAKTDGVVACASCEDSQKFGLGKKSCITECLTNSQAGADSVCVCNDGFTPSTDSTACVATSSSVNLSTGAIAGISVAAVVVVGGLVGFLCWWFICRGKA
;
A
#
# COMPACT_ATOMS: atom_id res chain seq x y z
N VAL A 1 -5.32 -10.33 -12.84
CA VAL A 1 -6.31 -10.48 -13.92
C VAL A 1 -5.56 -10.22 -15.20
N GLY A 2 -5.34 -11.29 -16.04
CA GLY A 2 -4.73 -11.12 -17.35
C GLY A 2 -5.56 -10.11 -18.15
N ALA A 3 -4.88 -9.20 -18.85
CA ALA A 3 -5.56 -8.23 -19.69
C ALA A 3 -6.31 -8.98 -20.79
N LEU A 4 -7.59 -8.75 -20.92
CA LEU A 4 -8.40 -9.29 -22.01
C LEU A 4 -8.35 -8.31 -23.17
N ALA A 5 -8.14 -8.82 -24.40
CA ALA A 5 -8.27 -8.01 -25.60
C ALA A 5 -9.66 -7.36 -25.62
N ALA A 6 -9.69 -6.05 -25.74
CA ALA A 6 -10.90 -5.23 -25.66
C ALA A 6 -11.01 -4.29 -26.87
N GLU A 7 -12.18 -3.68 -27.03
CA GLU A 7 -12.37 -2.56 -27.94
C GLU A 7 -11.42 -1.42 -27.58
N CYS A 8 -10.73 -0.87 -28.57
CA CYS A 8 -9.85 0.27 -28.37
C CYS A 8 -10.64 1.49 -27.92
N ASN A 9 -10.07 2.25 -26.98
CA ASN A 9 -10.69 3.48 -26.46
C ASN A 9 -11.06 4.44 -27.61
N ALA A 10 -12.29 4.90 -27.59
CA ALA A 10 -12.85 5.74 -28.65
C ALA A 10 -12.06 7.03 -28.92
N SER A 11 -11.35 7.56 -27.91
CA SER A 11 -10.48 8.74 -27.98
C SER A 11 -8.98 8.39 -28.05
N GLY A 12 -8.63 7.08 -28.02
CA GLY A 12 -7.24 6.64 -28.04
C GLY A 12 -6.61 6.75 -29.44
N SER A 13 -5.31 7.01 -29.49
CA SER A 13 -4.53 7.07 -30.74
C SER A 13 -4.50 5.73 -31.47
N GLN A 14 -4.78 4.61 -30.79
CA GLN A 14 -4.75 3.27 -31.33
C GLN A 14 -6.02 2.88 -32.12
N LYS A 15 -7.13 3.62 -31.93
CA LYS A 15 -8.43 3.25 -32.52
C LYS A 15 -8.43 3.10 -34.04
N SER A 16 -7.70 3.99 -34.74
CA SER A 16 -7.65 4.01 -36.21
C SER A 16 -6.57 3.08 -36.81
N GLU A 17 -5.61 2.65 -36.00
CA GLU A 17 -4.47 1.88 -36.43
C GLU A 17 -4.56 0.39 -36.02
N CYS A 18 -5.33 0.09 -34.98
CA CYS A 18 -5.49 -1.23 -34.41
C CYS A 18 -6.70 -1.94 -35.00
N THR A 19 -6.59 -3.24 -35.19
CA THR A 19 -7.74 -4.09 -35.54
C THR A 19 -8.76 -4.03 -34.41
N ALA A 20 -10.06 -3.99 -34.74
CA ALA A 20 -11.14 -3.97 -33.76
C ALA A 20 -10.98 -5.10 -32.73
N SER A 21 -11.23 -4.81 -31.46
CA SER A 21 -11.10 -5.76 -30.34
C SER A 21 -9.70 -6.36 -30.17
N LYS A 22 -8.65 -5.65 -30.63
CA LYS A 22 -7.23 -6.02 -30.48
C LYS A 22 -6.44 -4.98 -29.68
N CYS A 23 -7.11 -4.25 -28.79
CA CYS A 23 -6.47 -3.42 -27.78
C CYS A 23 -6.43 -4.14 -26.43
N GLU A 24 -5.40 -3.85 -25.67
CA GLU A 24 -5.13 -4.40 -24.33
C GLU A 24 -4.60 -3.27 -23.46
N THR A 25 -4.78 -3.34 -22.14
CA THR A 25 -4.20 -2.38 -21.22
C THR A 25 -3.06 -3.04 -20.45
N LEU A 26 -1.85 -2.53 -20.62
CA LEU A 26 -0.66 -2.96 -19.88
C LEU A 26 -0.26 -1.88 -18.88
N GLY A 27 -0.43 -2.16 -17.59
CA GLY A 27 -0.35 -1.13 -16.54
C GLY A 27 -1.43 -0.07 -16.76
N GLU A 28 -1.04 1.16 -17.07
CA GLU A 28 -1.96 2.28 -17.38
C GLU A 28 -2.00 2.63 -18.88
N THR A 29 -1.30 1.87 -19.72
CA THR A 29 -1.13 2.17 -21.15
C THR A 29 -1.99 1.26 -22.00
N GLU A 30 -2.85 1.83 -22.85
CA GLU A 30 -3.54 1.09 -23.89
C GLU A 30 -2.55 0.77 -25.03
N VAL A 31 -2.49 -0.48 -25.42
CA VAL A 31 -1.61 -1.01 -26.47
C VAL A 31 -2.40 -1.74 -27.54
N CYS A 32 -1.91 -1.66 -28.77
CA CYS A 32 -2.43 -2.45 -29.87
C CYS A 32 -1.68 -3.78 -29.98
N THR A 33 -2.40 -4.88 -30.11
CA THR A 33 -1.84 -6.22 -30.25
C THR A 33 -1.86 -6.72 -31.70
N GLN A 34 -2.66 -6.10 -32.57
CA GLN A 34 -2.70 -6.41 -33.99
C GLN A 34 -3.08 -5.19 -34.83
N CYS A 35 -2.23 -4.79 -35.74
CA CYS A 35 -2.47 -3.62 -36.59
C CYS A 35 -3.56 -3.89 -37.63
N GLN A 36 -4.33 -2.84 -37.98
CA GLN A 36 -5.40 -2.96 -38.98
C GLN A 36 -4.84 -3.08 -40.39
N THR A 37 -3.79 -2.34 -40.70
CA THR A 37 -3.17 -2.27 -42.05
C THR A 37 -2.03 -3.27 -42.14
N GLY A 38 -2.02 -4.10 -43.23
CA GLY A 38 -0.89 -4.97 -43.53
C GLY A 38 0.41 -4.20 -43.75
N GLY A 39 1.54 -4.80 -43.40
CA GLY A 39 2.85 -4.15 -43.40
C GLY A 39 3.10 -3.23 -42.21
N LYS A 40 2.17 -3.17 -41.25
CA LYS A 40 2.34 -2.55 -39.94
C LYS A 40 2.28 -3.59 -38.82
N VAL A 41 3.14 -3.48 -37.83
CA VAL A 41 3.23 -4.41 -36.70
C VAL A 41 3.32 -3.65 -35.37
N PRO A 42 2.83 -4.22 -34.24
CA PRO A 42 2.89 -3.57 -32.95
C PRO A 42 4.30 -3.62 -32.34
N ILE A 43 4.87 -2.46 -32.06
CA ILE A 43 6.09 -2.31 -31.27
C ILE A 43 5.76 -1.42 -30.06
N ASP A 44 5.96 -1.94 -28.87
CA ASP A 44 5.52 -1.30 -27.62
C ASP A 44 4.05 -0.83 -27.69
N GLY A 45 3.20 -1.63 -28.35
CA GLY A 45 1.79 -1.35 -28.50
C GLY A 45 1.40 -0.30 -29.53
N VAL A 46 2.36 0.23 -30.30
CA VAL A 46 2.12 1.20 -31.38
C VAL A 46 2.35 0.55 -32.73
N CYS A 47 1.43 0.73 -33.66
CA CYS A 47 1.56 0.20 -35.02
C CYS A 47 2.64 0.94 -35.81
N LYS A 48 3.73 0.26 -36.14
CA LYS A 48 4.87 0.76 -36.89
C LYS A 48 4.94 0.09 -38.27
N THR A 49 5.35 0.83 -39.30
CA THR A 49 5.59 0.23 -40.62
C THR A 49 6.77 -0.74 -40.55
N ARG A 50 6.74 -1.81 -41.30
CA ARG A 50 7.79 -2.85 -41.34
C ARG A 50 9.19 -2.31 -41.63
N THR A 51 9.28 -1.15 -42.27
CA THR A 51 10.56 -0.45 -42.58
C THR A 51 11.00 0.53 -41.53
N ASP A 52 10.20 0.70 -40.46
CA ASP A 52 10.54 1.59 -39.34
C ASP A 52 11.78 1.03 -38.60
N PRO A 53 12.77 1.87 -38.25
CA PRO A 53 13.95 1.45 -37.50
C PRO A 53 13.62 0.78 -36.16
N GLU A 54 12.50 1.16 -35.51
CA GLU A 54 12.07 0.53 -34.25
C GLU A 54 11.65 -0.93 -34.46
N VAL A 55 11.10 -1.30 -35.61
CA VAL A 55 10.74 -2.70 -35.96
C VAL A 55 11.99 -3.55 -36.08
N ALA A 56 13.03 -3.04 -36.76
CA ALA A 56 14.31 -3.71 -36.88
C ALA A 56 15.01 -3.83 -35.51
N ALA A 57 15.00 -2.76 -34.71
CA ALA A 57 15.57 -2.74 -33.35
C ALA A 57 14.88 -3.73 -32.40
N ALA A 58 13.56 -3.88 -32.51
CA ALA A 58 12.78 -4.86 -31.76
C ALA A 58 12.97 -6.30 -32.24
N GLY A 59 13.65 -6.51 -33.38
CA GLY A 59 13.82 -7.83 -33.99
C GLY A 59 12.50 -8.51 -34.38
N CYS A 60 11.48 -7.70 -34.69
CA CYS A 60 10.18 -8.20 -35.11
C CYS A 60 10.27 -8.83 -36.52
N THR A 61 10.12 -10.12 -36.59
CA THR A 61 10.19 -10.88 -37.82
C THR A 61 9.15 -12.01 -37.81
N LYS A 62 9.03 -12.73 -38.92
CA LYS A 62 8.27 -13.98 -39.00
C LYS A 62 9.04 -15.12 -38.33
N THR A 63 8.34 -16.19 -38.05
CA THR A 63 8.95 -17.42 -37.54
C THR A 63 10.12 -17.87 -38.46
N GLY A 64 11.24 -18.22 -37.84
CA GLY A 64 12.46 -18.54 -38.57
C GLY A 64 13.34 -17.33 -38.92
N GLY A 65 12.98 -16.11 -38.49
CA GLY A 65 13.79 -14.90 -38.69
C GLY A 65 13.66 -14.32 -40.13
N THR A 66 12.62 -14.67 -40.85
CA THR A 66 12.36 -14.12 -42.19
C THR A 66 11.72 -12.74 -42.06
N ASP A 67 12.04 -11.83 -42.99
CA ASP A 67 11.53 -10.47 -43.01
C ASP A 67 9.99 -10.42 -43.14
N LEU A 68 9.43 -9.36 -42.55
CA LEU A 68 8.01 -9.03 -42.73
C LEU A 68 7.71 -8.60 -44.17
N THR A 69 6.55 -8.96 -44.66
CA THR A 69 6.01 -8.48 -45.94
C THR A 69 4.89 -7.46 -45.72
N ASP A 70 4.26 -6.99 -46.78
CA ASP A 70 3.17 -6.02 -46.70
C ASP A 70 1.82 -6.65 -46.25
N THR A 71 1.80 -7.90 -45.84
CA THR A 71 0.59 -8.61 -45.39
C THR A 71 0.55 -8.81 -43.88
N GLU A 72 1.70 -8.85 -43.21
CA GLU A 72 1.78 -9.07 -41.77
C GLU A 72 1.22 -7.89 -40.99
N LYS A 73 0.50 -8.20 -39.90
CA LYS A 73 -0.15 -7.25 -39.00
C LYS A 73 0.32 -7.40 -37.54
N SER A 74 1.19 -8.36 -37.31
CA SER A 74 1.76 -8.69 -35.98
C SER A 74 3.16 -9.27 -36.16
N CYS A 75 3.92 -9.30 -35.06
CA CYS A 75 5.19 -10.00 -34.96
C CYS A 75 4.97 -11.48 -34.65
N GLU A 76 5.81 -12.37 -35.16
CA GLU A 76 5.81 -13.79 -34.81
C GLU A 76 7.01 -14.13 -33.87
N GLN A 77 8.02 -13.27 -33.84
CA GLN A 77 9.14 -13.35 -32.89
C GLN A 77 9.75 -11.98 -32.69
N CYS A 78 10.49 -11.83 -31.58
CA CYS A 78 11.19 -10.62 -31.18
C CYS A 78 12.68 -10.87 -31.00
N GLY A 79 13.48 -9.79 -30.94
CA GLY A 79 14.90 -9.82 -30.72
C GLY A 79 15.30 -9.56 -29.26
N THR A 80 16.61 -9.39 -29.04
CA THR A 80 17.20 -9.14 -27.72
C THR A 80 16.66 -7.85 -27.09
N GLY A 81 16.32 -7.91 -25.79
CA GLY A 81 15.75 -6.78 -25.04
C GLY A 81 14.25 -6.59 -25.23
N TYR A 82 13.62 -7.39 -26.08
CA TYR A 82 12.19 -7.44 -26.29
C TYR A 82 11.67 -8.84 -26.03
N PHE A 83 10.37 -8.97 -25.83
CA PHE A 83 9.67 -10.25 -25.75
C PHE A 83 8.36 -10.17 -26.54
N LEU A 84 7.91 -11.33 -27.02
CA LEU A 84 6.64 -11.45 -27.74
C LEU A 84 5.48 -11.47 -26.74
N HIS A 85 4.47 -10.60 -26.97
CA HIS A 85 3.21 -10.62 -26.26
C HIS A 85 2.07 -10.23 -27.18
N SER A 86 1.04 -11.08 -27.26
CA SER A 86 -0.17 -10.87 -28.07
C SER A 86 0.11 -10.41 -29.52
N GLY A 87 1.21 -10.88 -30.11
CA GLY A 87 1.62 -10.55 -31.49
C GLY A 87 2.36 -9.22 -31.64
N GLY A 88 2.76 -8.57 -30.57
CA GLY A 88 3.63 -7.39 -30.56
C GLY A 88 4.97 -7.67 -29.89
N CYS A 89 6.00 -6.89 -30.24
CA CYS A 89 7.27 -6.90 -29.55
C CYS A 89 7.34 -5.77 -28.51
N TYR A 90 7.57 -6.13 -27.26
CA TYR A 90 7.56 -5.22 -26.12
C TYR A 90 8.92 -5.14 -25.43
N SER A 91 9.40 -3.91 -25.23
CA SER A 91 10.64 -3.62 -24.51
C SER A 91 10.42 -3.65 -22.99
N THR A 92 11.42 -4.12 -22.25
CA THR A 92 11.46 -4.07 -20.79
C THR A 92 12.08 -2.79 -20.23
N ALA A 93 12.43 -1.82 -21.09
CA ALA A 93 12.99 -0.55 -20.69
C ALA A 93 12.02 0.26 -19.82
N GLU A 94 12.55 1.14 -18.98
CA GLU A 94 11.75 2.01 -18.12
C GLU A 94 10.86 2.93 -18.97
N GLY A 95 9.61 3.12 -18.53
CA GLY A 95 8.61 3.92 -19.24
C GLY A 95 7.97 3.21 -20.46
N LYS A 96 8.33 1.97 -20.75
CA LYS A 96 7.71 1.17 -21.81
C LYS A 96 6.61 0.27 -21.26
N PRO A 97 5.52 0.02 -22.03
CA PRO A 97 4.40 -0.78 -21.55
C PRO A 97 4.77 -2.23 -21.22
N GLY A 98 5.74 -2.81 -21.91
CA GLY A 98 6.22 -4.16 -21.63
C GLY A 98 6.79 -4.36 -20.24
N ARG A 99 7.26 -3.26 -19.61
CA ARG A 99 7.77 -3.28 -18.22
C ARG A 99 6.73 -3.72 -17.20
N ALA A 100 5.44 -3.51 -17.48
CA ALA A 100 4.34 -3.94 -16.62
C ALA A 100 4.15 -5.47 -16.58
N LEU A 101 4.65 -6.18 -17.58
CA LEU A 101 4.58 -7.65 -17.68
C LEU A 101 5.91 -8.32 -17.35
N CYS A 102 7.01 -7.70 -17.76
CA CYS A 102 8.34 -8.31 -17.74
C CYS A 102 9.41 -7.29 -17.37
N THR A 103 10.25 -7.63 -16.40
CA THR A 103 11.34 -6.75 -15.94
C THR A 103 12.64 -6.99 -16.69
N THR A 104 12.83 -8.20 -17.23
CA THR A 104 14.05 -8.57 -17.97
C THR A 104 13.68 -9.49 -19.13
N ALA A 105 14.04 -9.10 -20.35
CA ALA A 105 13.88 -9.93 -21.54
C ALA A 105 15.27 -10.34 -22.06
N GLY A 106 15.38 -11.61 -22.44
CA GLY A 106 16.53 -12.16 -23.16
C GLY A 106 16.27 -12.11 -24.68
N GLU A 107 16.68 -13.12 -25.40
CA GLU A 107 16.57 -13.23 -26.87
C GLU A 107 15.12 -13.45 -27.34
N GLY A 108 14.32 -12.41 -27.25
CA GLY A 108 12.89 -12.45 -27.63
C GLY A 108 11.95 -13.07 -26.60
N VAL A 109 12.44 -13.35 -25.39
CA VAL A 109 11.72 -14.08 -24.33
C VAL A 109 11.79 -13.29 -23.03
N CYS A 110 10.71 -13.21 -22.27
CA CYS A 110 10.74 -12.72 -20.90
C CYS A 110 11.47 -13.73 -20.02
N THR A 111 12.49 -13.27 -19.30
CA THR A 111 13.29 -14.11 -18.39
C THR A 111 12.97 -13.83 -16.92
N GLN A 112 12.38 -12.65 -16.61
CA GLN A 112 11.93 -12.29 -15.28
C GLN A 112 10.61 -11.51 -15.38
N GLY A 113 9.52 -12.09 -14.88
CA GLY A 113 8.21 -11.45 -14.81
C GLY A 113 8.22 -10.20 -13.93
N ALA A 114 7.35 -9.25 -14.21
CA ALA A 114 7.04 -8.14 -13.33
C ALA A 114 6.20 -8.61 -12.13
N GLU A 115 5.96 -7.74 -11.15
CA GLU A 115 5.08 -8.03 -10.04
C GLU A 115 3.68 -8.44 -10.55
N GLY A 116 3.16 -9.55 -10.03
CA GLY A 116 1.91 -10.13 -10.51
C GLY A 116 2.02 -11.05 -11.75
N TYR A 117 3.24 -11.25 -12.26
CA TYR A 117 3.53 -12.10 -13.40
C TYR A 117 4.73 -13.02 -13.15
N PHE A 118 4.81 -14.12 -13.87
CA PHE A 118 6.00 -14.98 -13.87
C PHE A 118 6.46 -15.30 -15.28
N ALA A 119 7.78 -15.44 -15.44
CA ALA A 119 8.37 -15.88 -16.69
C ALA A 119 8.16 -17.41 -16.88
N VAL A 120 7.75 -17.82 -18.06
CA VAL A 120 7.43 -19.22 -18.36
C VAL A 120 8.71 -20.02 -18.59
N PRO A 121 8.97 -21.07 -17.79
CA PRO A 121 10.14 -21.91 -17.99
C PRO A 121 10.19 -22.58 -19.37
N GLY A 122 11.32 -22.45 -20.05
CA GLY A 122 11.51 -23.05 -21.36
C GLY A 122 10.78 -22.36 -22.51
N ALA A 123 10.21 -21.17 -22.30
CA ALA A 123 9.59 -20.37 -23.35
C ALA A 123 10.58 -20.08 -24.50
N VAL A 124 10.05 -19.97 -25.70
CA VAL A 124 10.80 -19.68 -26.92
C VAL A 124 10.34 -18.37 -27.54
N LYS A 125 11.20 -17.71 -28.30
CA LYS A 125 10.95 -16.37 -28.88
C LYS A 125 9.77 -16.26 -29.84
N THR A 126 9.20 -17.38 -30.26
CA THR A 126 8.04 -17.45 -31.14
C THR A 126 6.71 -17.66 -30.42
N GLY A 127 6.72 -17.61 -29.08
CA GLY A 127 5.53 -17.77 -28.23
C GLY A 127 5.51 -16.81 -27.07
N GLU A 128 4.35 -16.79 -26.41
CA GLU A 128 4.19 -16.08 -25.14
C GLU A 128 5.19 -16.62 -24.10
N SER A 129 5.76 -15.74 -23.32
CA SER A 129 6.77 -16.10 -22.31
C SER A 129 6.49 -15.57 -20.91
N VAL A 130 5.33 -14.97 -20.71
CA VAL A 130 4.91 -14.43 -19.43
C VAL A 130 3.45 -14.77 -19.13
N VAL A 131 3.14 -15.11 -17.89
CA VAL A 131 1.79 -15.46 -17.42
C VAL A 131 1.48 -14.67 -16.16
N ALA A 132 0.25 -14.15 -16.08
CA ALA A 132 -0.23 -13.50 -14.86
C ALA A 132 -0.39 -14.51 -13.72
N CYS A 133 0.00 -14.14 -12.50
CA CYS A 133 -0.14 -14.99 -11.31
C CYS A 133 -1.59 -15.43 -11.07
N GLY A 134 -2.56 -14.61 -11.47
CA GLY A 134 -3.99 -14.90 -11.33
C GLY A 134 -4.63 -15.65 -12.52
N ASP A 135 -3.91 -15.90 -13.63
CA ASP A 135 -4.45 -16.60 -14.80
C ASP A 135 -4.47 -18.11 -14.59
N SER A 136 -5.53 -18.61 -14.00
CA SER A 136 -5.76 -20.05 -13.79
C SER A 136 -6.46 -20.73 -14.97
N ALA A 137 -6.94 -19.96 -15.96
CA ALA A 137 -7.76 -20.48 -17.06
C ALA A 137 -6.96 -20.74 -18.33
N THR A 138 -6.26 -19.72 -18.83
CA THR A 138 -5.63 -19.73 -20.15
C THR A 138 -4.21 -20.28 -20.09
N GLY A 139 -3.31 -19.55 -19.44
CA GLY A 139 -1.90 -19.90 -19.34
C GLY A 139 -1.15 -19.87 -20.69
N VAL A 140 0.08 -20.35 -20.68
CA VAL A 140 0.95 -20.46 -21.86
C VAL A 140 1.44 -21.88 -22.02
N THR A 141 1.31 -22.42 -23.25
CA THR A 141 1.78 -23.78 -23.55
C THR A 141 3.17 -23.75 -24.18
N VAL A 142 4.10 -24.47 -23.57
CA VAL A 142 5.46 -24.66 -24.07
C VAL A 142 5.68 -26.16 -24.22
N THR A 143 5.95 -26.61 -25.44
CA THR A 143 6.05 -28.02 -25.80
C THR A 143 4.72 -28.74 -25.43
N ASP A 144 4.73 -29.57 -24.40
CA ASP A 144 3.56 -30.33 -23.94
C ASP A 144 3.01 -29.89 -22.57
N ASN A 145 3.53 -28.80 -22.00
CA ASN A 145 3.14 -28.30 -20.68
C ASN A 145 2.42 -26.96 -20.80
N THR A 146 1.29 -26.81 -20.13
CA THR A 146 0.59 -25.51 -20.01
C THR A 146 0.89 -24.90 -18.65
N TYR A 147 1.52 -23.73 -18.64
CA TYR A 147 1.88 -22.97 -17.46
C TYR A 147 0.76 -22.00 -17.10
N LYS A 148 0.21 -22.13 -15.91
CA LYS A 148 -0.94 -21.35 -15.43
C LYS A 148 -0.65 -20.69 -14.09
N GLY A 149 -1.31 -19.58 -13.83
CA GLY A 149 -1.40 -18.96 -12.52
C GLY A 149 -2.39 -19.69 -11.61
N ILE A 150 -2.66 -19.08 -10.46
CA ILE A 150 -3.61 -19.53 -9.44
C ILE A 150 -4.72 -18.47 -9.33
N ALA A 151 -5.97 -18.88 -9.37
CA ALA A 151 -7.09 -17.96 -9.21
C ALA A 151 -6.93 -17.09 -7.94
N ASN A 152 -7.12 -15.78 -8.09
CA ASN A 152 -6.99 -14.79 -7.00
C ASN A 152 -5.59 -14.67 -6.38
N CYS A 153 -4.55 -15.13 -7.06
CA CYS A 153 -3.16 -14.92 -6.66
C CYS A 153 -2.68 -13.55 -7.14
N ALA A 154 -2.07 -12.79 -6.24
CA ALA A 154 -1.52 -11.47 -6.54
C ALA A 154 -0.05 -11.56 -6.97
N THR A 155 0.78 -12.28 -6.22
CA THR A 155 2.20 -12.46 -6.51
C THR A 155 2.56 -13.95 -6.44
N CYS A 156 3.46 -14.39 -7.32
CA CYS A 156 3.80 -15.80 -7.41
C CYS A 156 5.22 -16.04 -7.91
N GLN A 157 5.69 -17.26 -7.71
CA GLN A 157 6.89 -17.80 -8.33
C GLN A 157 6.51 -18.73 -9.50
N PRO A 158 7.36 -18.85 -10.54
CA PRO A 158 7.15 -19.84 -11.57
C PRO A 158 7.09 -21.25 -10.98
N PRO A 159 6.31 -22.17 -11.59
CA PRO A 159 6.32 -23.55 -11.15
C PRO A 159 7.72 -24.14 -11.26
N ALA A 160 8.12 -24.97 -10.32
CA ALA A 160 9.39 -25.69 -10.40
C ALA A 160 9.44 -26.49 -11.71
N SER A 161 10.55 -26.40 -12.43
CA SER A 161 10.80 -27.19 -13.63
C SER A 161 10.82 -28.66 -13.27
N VAL A 162 9.71 -29.34 -13.43
CA VAL A 162 9.62 -30.78 -13.20
C VAL A 162 9.33 -31.50 -14.51
N ALA A 163 10.13 -32.48 -14.79
CA ALA A 163 10.12 -33.32 -15.97
C ALA A 163 8.92 -34.30 -16.06
N ALA A 164 7.72 -33.88 -15.68
CA ALA A 164 6.52 -34.69 -15.90
C ALA A 164 5.81 -34.19 -17.16
N ALA A 165 5.80 -35.01 -18.21
CA ALA A 165 5.18 -34.68 -19.48
C ALA A 165 3.64 -34.54 -19.36
N ARG A 166 3.09 -33.56 -20.11
CA ARG A 166 1.66 -33.34 -20.38
C ARG A 166 0.79 -33.12 -19.15
N ALA A 167 1.02 -32.00 -18.44
CA ALA A 167 0.12 -31.57 -17.37
C ALA A 167 0.15 -30.05 -17.23
N ASP A 168 -0.94 -29.49 -16.74
CA ASP A 168 -0.96 -28.10 -16.29
C ASP A 168 0.08 -27.90 -15.17
N LYS A 169 0.90 -26.86 -15.30
CA LYS A 169 1.92 -26.46 -14.34
C LYS A 169 1.48 -25.17 -13.69
N PHE A 170 1.09 -25.25 -12.43
CA PHE A 170 0.60 -24.09 -11.70
C PHE A 170 1.74 -23.34 -11.00
N ALA A 171 1.67 -22.01 -11.02
CA ALA A 171 2.54 -21.15 -10.25
C ALA A 171 2.46 -21.46 -8.75
N VAL A 172 3.48 -21.10 -8.01
CA VAL A 172 3.47 -21.10 -6.54
C VAL A 172 3.03 -19.73 -6.07
N CYS A 173 1.84 -19.63 -5.50
CA CYS A 173 1.31 -18.34 -5.04
C CYS A 173 2.01 -17.89 -3.76
N ASP A 174 2.56 -16.68 -3.76
CA ASP A 174 3.18 -16.06 -2.58
C ASP A 174 2.15 -15.28 -1.78
N THR A 175 1.36 -14.43 -2.44
CA THR A 175 0.31 -13.62 -1.82
C THR A 175 -0.97 -13.67 -2.64
N CYS A 176 -2.12 -13.65 -1.96
CA CYS A 176 -3.43 -13.57 -2.62
C CYS A 176 -3.89 -12.12 -2.82
N LEU A 177 -4.84 -11.91 -3.71
CA LEU A 177 -5.51 -10.64 -3.90
C LEU A 177 -6.26 -10.22 -2.62
N GLU A 178 -6.54 -8.91 -2.51
CA GLU A 178 -7.37 -8.36 -1.45
C GLU A 178 -8.72 -9.09 -1.34
N GLY A 179 -9.08 -9.49 -0.13
CA GLY A 179 -10.27 -10.29 0.14
C GLY A 179 -10.06 -11.80 0.09
N PHE A 180 -8.82 -12.25 -0.10
CA PHE A 180 -8.45 -13.66 -0.12
C PHE A 180 -7.28 -13.94 0.81
N PHE A 181 -7.19 -15.16 1.31
CA PHE A 181 -6.06 -15.66 2.09
C PHE A 181 -5.52 -16.96 1.50
N ARG A 182 -4.25 -17.21 1.73
CA ARG A 182 -3.59 -18.41 1.25
C ARG A 182 -3.77 -19.57 2.24
N THR A 183 -4.38 -20.66 1.76
CA THR A 183 -4.50 -21.90 2.55
C THR A 183 -3.28 -22.81 2.40
N ASP A 184 -2.68 -22.81 1.21
CA ASP A 184 -1.47 -23.53 0.85
C ASP A 184 -0.78 -22.77 -0.31
N THR A 185 0.20 -23.38 -0.98
CA THR A 185 0.95 -22.77 -2.09
C THR A 185 0.15 -22.67 -3.39
N SER A 186 -1.03 -23.26 -3.46
CA SER A 186 -1.81 -23.42 -4.70
C SER A 186 -3.25 -22.93 -4.62
N THR A 187 -3.66 -22.35 -3.47
CA THR A 187 -5.06 -21.96 -3.29
C THR A 187 -5.20 -20.63 -2.57
N CYS A 188 -5.92 -19.70 -3.19
CA CYS A 188 -6.39 -18.47 -2.57
C CYS A 188 -7.89 -18.58 -2.29
N THR A 189 -8.26 -18.64 -1.01
CA THR A 189 -9.63 -18.78 -0.53
C THR A 189 -10.18 -17.43 -0.09
N ALA A 190 -11.45 -17.15 -0.41
CA ALA A 190 -12.07 -15.90 -0.01
C ALA A 190 -12.18 -15.77 1.51
N CYS A 191 -11.90 -14.57 2.03
CA CYS A 191 -12.21 -14.19 3.40
C CYS A 191 -13.72 -14.28 3.63
N GLY A 192 -14.15 -14.68 4.84
CA GLY A 192 -15.56 -14.89 5.13
C GLY A 192 -16.43 -13.64 5.15
N GLY A 193 -15.87 -12.44 5.19
CA GLY A 193 -16.56 -11.15 5.17
C GLY A 193 -16.41 -10.44 3.83
N THR A 194 -17.49 -9.94 3.24
CA THR A 194 -17.47 -9.26 1.93
C THR A 194 -16.61 -7.99 1.90
N ASN A 195 -16.50 -7.29 3.04
CA ASN A 195 -15.73 -6.06 3.19
C ASN A 195 -14.37 -6.28 3.86
N CYS A 196 -13.95 -7.53 4.02
CA CYS A 196 -12.64 -7.88 4.53
C CYS A 196 -11.58 -7.73 3.44
N ALA A 197 -10.53 -6.97 3.70
CA ALA A 197 -9.38 -6.82 2.81
C ALA A 197 -8.33 -7.91 3.06
N THR A 198 -8.02 -8.17 4.33
CA THR A 198 -7.09 -9.23 4.74
C THR A 198 -7.69 -10.02 5.90
N CYS A 199 -7.42 -11.31 5.94
CA CYS A 199 -7.89 -12.20 6.99
C CYS A 199 -6.84 -13.26 7.34
N THR A 200 -6.97 -13.81 8.53
CA THR A 200 -6.28 -15.04 8.89
C THR A 200 -7.01 -16.25 8.32
N VAL A 201 -6.41 -17.44 8.47
CA VAL A 201 -7.02 -18.69 7.99
C VAL A 201 -8.40 -18.87 8.61
N GLY A 202 -9.42 -18.81 7.78
CA GLY A 202 -10.82 -18.99 8.19
C GLY A 202 -11.81 -18.31 7.26
N THR A 203 -12.98 -18.89 7.13
CA THR A 203 -14.05 -18.45 6.24
C THR A 203 -15.19 -17.73 6.95
N THR A 204 -15.02 -17.42 8.24
CA THR A 204 -16.04 -16.67 9.01
C THR A 204 -15.74 -15.16 8.93
N PRO A 205 -16.77 -14.29 8.98
CA PRO A 205 -16.59 -12.83 8.95
C PRO A 205 -15.67 -12.27 10.06
N LYS A 206 -15.58 -12.99 11.18
CA LYS A 206 -14.78 -12.60 12.36
C LYS A 206 -13.28 -12.86 12.25
N MET A 207 -12.80 -13.35 11.12
CA MET A 207 -11.37 -13.61 10.89
C MET A 207 -10.66 -12.49 10.15
N CYS A 208 -11.31 -11.35 9.99
CA CYS A 208 -10.76 -10.19 9.31
C CYS A 208 -9.67 -9.52 10.14
N THR A 209 -8.58 -9.14 9.51
CA THR A 209 -7.48 -8.38 10.12
C THR A 209 -7.44 -6.94 9.63
N LYS A 210 -8.05 -6.67 8.44
CA LYS A 210 -8.16 -5.33 7.87
C LYS A 210 -9.40 -5.26 6.98
N CYS A 211 -10.14 -4.17 7.08
CA CYS A 211 -11.29 -3.91 6.21
C CYS A 211 -10.88 -3.17 4.93
N LYS A 212 -11.69 -3.34 3.88
CA LYS A 212 -11.51 -2.60 2.62
C LYS A 212 -11.65 -1.10 2.87
N ALA A 213 -10.87 -0.32 2.15
CA ALA A 213 -10.93 1.14 2.23
C ALA A 213 -12.19 1.72 1.57
N THR A 214 -12.88 0.95 0.73
CA THR A 214 -14.09 1.31 -0.01
C THR A 214 -15.31 0.60 0.57
N GLY A 215 -16.51 1.15 0.31
CA GLY A 215 -17.77 0.60 0.86
C GLY A 215 -18.15 1.23 2.20
N ASN A 216 -19.15 0.69 2.86
CA ASN A 216 -19.71 1.26 4.10
C ASN A 216 -19.12 0.63 5.37
N GLU A 217 -18.68 -0.64 5.32
CA GLU A 217 -18.14 -1.39 6.46
C GLU A 217 -16.61 -1.32 6.47
N GLN A 218 -16.08 -0.15 6.83
CA GLN A 218 -14.64 0.13 6.77
C GLN A 218 -13.92 -0.02 8.11
N TYR A 219 -14.65 -0.23 9.21
CA TYR A 219 -14.08 -0.24 10.56
C TYR A 219 -13.93 -1.67 11.07
N LEU A 220 -12.68 -2.05 11.35
CA LEU A 220 -12.39 -3.34 11.96
C LEU A 220 -12.77 -3.32 13.45
N LYS A 221 -13.83 -4.04 13.81
CA LYS A 221 -14.26 -4.27 15.19
C LYS A 221 -13.73 -5.62 15.64
N ARG A 222 -12.72 -5.59 16.50
CA ARG A 222 -12.09 -6.80 17.03
C ARG A 222 -12.85 -7.38 18.22
N ASP A 223 -12.85 -8.69 18.33
CA ASP A 223 -13.24 -9.37 19.56
C ASP A 223 -12.18 -9.12 20.64
N ALA A 224 -12.60 -9.08 21.91
CA ALA A 224 -11.69 -8.83 23.02
C ALA A 224 -10.48 -9.77 23.00
N ASN A 225 -9.28 -9.19 23.11
CA ASN A 225 -7.99 -9.91 23.13
C ASN A 225 -7.64 -10.70 21.85
N THR A 226 -8.20 -10.34 20.70
CA THR A 226 -7.86 -10.97 19.41
C THR A 226 -7.31 -9.92 18.42
N GLU A 227 -6.50 -10.40 17.47
CA GLU A 227 -6.03 -9.59 16.33
C GLU A 227 -7.03 -9.59 15.16
N VAL A 228 -8.09 -10.39 15.27
CA VAL A 228 -9.11 -10.57 14.24
C VAL A 228 -10.45 -10.00 14.70
N GLY A 229 -11.32 -9.69 13.76
CA GLY A 229 -12.64 -9.14 14.01
C GLY A 229 -13.51 -9.16 12.77
N GLU A 230 -14.56 -8.37 12.79
CA GLU A 230 -15.47 -8.18 11.66
C GLU A 230 -15.44 -6.73 11.16
N CYS A 231 -15.77 -6.53 9.90
CA CYS A 231 -15.89 -5.21 9.32
C CYS A 231 -17.30 -4.68 9.56
N VAL A 232 -17.38 -3.49 10.14
CA VAL A 232 -18.65 -2.86 10.51
C VAL A 232 -18.73 -1.44 9.94
N THR A 233 -19.96 -0.93 9.87
CA THR A 233 -20.21 0.49 9.57
C THR A 233 -19.79 1.37 10.76
N LYS A 234 -19.60 2.68 10.52
CA LYS A 234 -19.36 3.63 11.59
C LYS A 234 -20.46 3.61 12.65
N ASP A 235 -21.72 3.59 12.20
CA ASP A 235 -22.88 3.58 13.09
C ASP A 235 -22.96 2.29 13.92
N ALA A 236 -22.65 1.14 13.32
CA ALA A 236 -22.62 -0.13 14.05
C ALA A 236 -21.45 -0.17 15.07
N CYS A 237 -20.33 0.50 14.79
CA CYS A 237 -19.24 0.65 15.74
C CYS A 237 -19.66 1.42 16.98
N ILE A 238 -20.27 2.59 16.81
CA ILE A 238 -20.65 3.48 17.90
C ILE A 238 -22.01 3.13 18.56
N ALA A 239 -22.78 2.22 17.97
CA ALA A 239 -23.99 1.70 18.60
C ALA A 239 -23.69 0.95 19.91
N ASP A 240 -22.51 0.36 20.01
CA ASP A 240 -21.98 -0.17 21.26
C ASP A 240 -21.28 0.97 22.03
N THR A 241 -21.86 1.37 23.13
CA THR A 241 -21.47 2.57 23.90
C THR A 241 -20.03 2.55 24.40
N ASN A 242 -19.40 1.38 24.47
CA ASN A 242 -18.01 1.23 24.90
C ASN A 242 -16.99 1.41 23.78
N TYR A 243 -17.45 1.70 22.55
CA TYR A 243 -16.58 1.81 21.37
C TYR A 243 -16.62 3.21 20.75
N TYR A 244 -15.56 3.56 20.04
CA TYR A 244 -15.50 4.72 19.15
C TYR A 244 -14.94 4.31 17.79
N ALA A 245 -15.36 5.03 16.77
CA ALA A 245 -14.83 4.84 15.42
C ALA A 245 -13.54 5.67 15.24
N ASP A 246 -12.45 5.01 14.92
CA ASP A 246 -11.18 5.66 14.61
C ASP A 246 -11.02 5.81 13.10
N ASP A 247 -11.13 7.03 12.61
CA ASP A 247 -10.99 7.37 11.19
C ASP A 247 -9.51 7.43 10.72
N THR A 248 -8.55 7.28 11.64
CA THR A 248 -7.13 7.21 11.29
C THR A 248 -6.87 5.91 10.52
N ILE A 249 -6.28 6.04 9.34
CA ILE A 249 -5.93 4.89 8.50
C ILE A 249 -4.58 4.34 8.98
N ASP A 250 -4.63 3.26 9.73
CA ASP A 250 -3.44 2.49 10.09
C ASP A 250 -3.00 1.62 8.90
N PRO A 251 -1.70 1.59 8.55
CA PRO A 251 -1.21 0.79 7.41
C PRO A 251 -1.57 -0.69 7.51
N THR A 252 -1.55 -1.25 8.71
CA THR A 252 -1.79 -2.67 8.97
C THR A 252 -3.28 -2.99 9.10
N ASN A 253 -4.00 -2.18 9.87
CA ASN A 253 -5.38 -2.49 10.30
C ASN A 253 -6.46 -1.68 9.58
N GLY A 254 -6.07 -0.62 8.86
CA GLY A 254 -7.02 0.34 8.28
C GLY A 254 -7.71 1.18 9.35
N LYS A 255 -8.99 1.50 9.16
CA LYS A 255 -9.83 2.15 10.17
C LYS A 255 -10.26 1.12 11.22
N THR A 256 -10.34 1.52 12.48
CA THR A 256 -10.70 0.60 13.57
C THR A 256 -11.89 1.07 14.37
N CYS A 257 -12.62 0.09 14.88
CA CYS A 257 -13.63 0.25 15.91
C CYS A 257 -12.99 -0.18 17.24
N SER A 258 -12.59 0.79 18.05
CA SER A 258 -11.75 0.58 19.22
C SER A 258 -12.53 0.87 20.52
N THR A 259 -12.17 0.17 21.61
CA THR A 259 -12.84 0.40 22.91
C THR A 259 -12.35 1.71 23.55
N CYS A 260 -13.24 2.36 24.29
CA CYS A 260 -12.88 3.54 25.09
C CYS A 260 -11.71 3.26 26.04
N ALA A 261 -11.74 2.09 26.68
CA ALA A 261 -10.68 1.68 27.62
C ALA A 261 -9.30 1.52 26.96
N SER A 262 -9.24 1.03 25.72
CA SER A 262 -7.96 0.89 24.98
C SER A 262 -7.26 2.23 24.71
N ALA A 263 -8.02 3.32 24.70
CA ALA A 263 -7.51 4.69 24.55
C ALA A 263 -7.17 5.38 25.89
N GLY A 264 -7.16 4.62 26.97
CA GLY A 264 -6.83 5.13 28.32
C GLY A 264 -7.95 5.94 28.96
N THR A 265 -9.20 5.81 28.50
CA THR A 265 -10.34 6.40 29.19
C THR A 265 -10.99 5.39 30.13
N THR A 266 -11.49 5.84 31.28
CA THR A 266 -12.07 4.97 32.32
C THR A 266 -13.46 5.44 32.72
N GLY A 267 -14.38 4.49 32.88
CA GLY A 267 -15.73 4.75 33.37
C GLY A 267 -16.63 5.57 32.45
N CYS A 268 -16.22 5.85 31.21
CA CYS A 268 -17.06 6.56 30.26
C CYS A 268 -18.29 5.71 29.90
N LYS A 269 -19.45 6.32 29.80
CA LYS A 269 -20.62 5.73 29.17
C LYS A 269 -20.43 5.66 27.65
N THR A 270 -19.96 6.75 27.06
CA THR A 270 -19.56 6.81 25.66
C THR A 270 -18.25 7.59 25.51
N CYS A 271 -17.49 7.34 24.48
CA CYS A 271 -16.31 8.13 24.14
C CYS A 271 -16.27 8.49 22.64
N ALA A 272 -15.49 9.49 22.30
CA ALA A 272 -15.26 9.91 20.93
C ALA A 272 -13.82 10.34 20.73
N LYS A 273 -13.32 10.21 19.49
CA LYS A 273 -12.00 10.75 19.08
C LYS A 273 -12.23 12.08 18.35
N THR A 274 -11.63 13.15 18.87
CA THR A 274 -11.66 14.48 18.25
C THR A 274 -10.23 15.01 18.21
N ASP A 275 -9.78 15.47 17.05
CA ASP A 275 -8.41 16.00 16.84
C ASP A 275 -7.30 15.05 17.34
N GLY A 276 -7.49 13.75 17.11
CA GLY A 276 -6.52 12.72 17.51
C GLY A 276 -6.61 12.29 18.99
N VAL A 277 -7.42 12.95 19.79
CA VAL A 277 -7.55 12.67 21.24
C VAL A 277 -8.87 11.96 21.52
N VAL A 278 -8.80 10.84 22.22
CA VAL A 278 -10.00 10.13 22.70
C VAL A 278 -10.36 10.66 24.10
N ALA A 279 -11.62 11.01 24.27
CA ALA A 279 -12.18 11.49 25.52
C ALA A 279 -13.59 10.91 25.76
N CYS A 280 -14.02 10.91 27.03
CA CYS A 280 -15.41 10.58 27.37
C CYS A 280 -16.36 11.61 26.71
N ALA A 281 -17.35 11.13 26.00
CA ALA A 281 -18.41 11.95 25.41
C ALA A 281 -19.60 12.07 26.36
N SER A 282 -19.87 11.02 27.16
CA SER A 282 -20.88 11.03 28.23
C SER A 282 -20.46 10.17 29.42
N CYS A 283 -21.00 10.49 30.58
CA CYS A 283 -20.88 9.72 31.81
C CYS A 283 -22.25 9.15 32.22
N GLU A 284 -22.26 8.20 33.14
CA GLU A 284 -23.53 7.76 33.78
C GLU A 284 -24.10 8.89 34.65
N ASP A 285 -25.42 8.78 34.93
CA ASP A 285 -26.11 9.75 35.75
C ASP A 285 -25.41 9.95 37.11
N SER A 286 -25.33 11.19 37.58
CA SER A 286 -24.60 11.60 38.79
C SER A 286 -23.07 11.59 38.74
N GLN A 287 -22.45 11.18 37.65
CA GLN A 287 -21.01 11.27 37.47
C GLN A 287 -20.59 12.57 36.76
N LYS A 288 -19.34 12.96 36.98
CA LYS A 288 -18.70 14.11 36.33
C LYS A 288 -17.57 13.63 35.44
N PHE A 289 -17.23 14.44 34.45
CA PHE A 289 -16.00 14.20 33.70
C PHE A 289 -14.78 14.48 34.55
N GLY A 290 -13.84 13.57 34.62
CA GLY A 290 -12.54 13.77 35.20
C GLY A 290 -11.69 14.75 34.40
N LEU A 291 -10.43 14.93 34.81
CA LEU A 291 -9.49 15.85 34.17
C LEU A 291 -9.34 15.50 32.68
N GLY A 292 -9.44 16.52 31.84
CA GLY A 292 -9.32 16.35 30.37
C GLY A 292 -10.36 15.41 29.76
N LYS A 293 -11.47 15.13 30.44
CA LYS A 293 -12.50 14.15 30.05
C LYS A 293 -11.94 12.74 29.83
N LYS A 294 -10.87 12.37 30.53
CA LYS A 294 -10.27 11.02 30.44
C LYS A 294 -10.96 9.97 31.30
N SER A 295 -11.82 10.39 32.21
CA SER A 295 -12.57 9.48 33.06
C SER A 295 -13.94 10.02 33.41
N CYS A 296 -14.82 9.15 33.89
CA CYS A 296 -16.05 9.53 34.59
C CYS A 296 -15.91 9.17 36.08
N ILE A 297 -16.14 10.14 36.96
CA ILE A 297 -15.93 10.04 38.40
C ILE A 297 -17.10 10.66 39.18
N THR A 298 -17.38 10.17 40.37
CA THR A 298 -18.47 10.70 41.21
C THR A 298 -18.10 12.03 41.85
N GLU A 299 -16.84 12.16 42.25
CA GLU A 299 -16.30 13.36 42.88
C GLU A 299 -15.00 13.80 42.23
N CYS A 300 -14.80 15.13 42.13
CA CYS A 300 -13.54 15.65 41.59
C CYS A 300 -12.35 15.28 42.46
N LEU A 301 -11.20 15.08 41.82
CA LEU A 301 -9.96 14.69 42.48
C LEU A 301 -9.47 15.77 43.49
N THR A 302 -8.60 15.36 44.40
CA THR A 302 -7.91 16.29 45.30
C THR A 302 -7.25 17.45 44.53
N ASN A 303 -7.37 18.68 45.03
CA ASN A 303 -6.91 19.90 44.35
C ASN A 303 -7.59 20.18 43.01
N SER A 304 -8.82 19.67 42.81
CA SER A 304 -9.67 20.01 41.67
C SER A 304 -11.09 20.32 42.09
N GLN A 305 -11.84 21.01 41.24
CA GLN A 305 -13.22 21.37 41.44
C GLN A 305 -14.03 21.17 40.19
N ALA A 306 -15.35 21.10 40.30
CA ALA A 306 -16.25 21.03 39.14
C ALA A 306 -16.25 22.40 38.44
N GLY A 307 -15.83 22.39 37.19
CA GLY A 307 -15.92 23.52 36.28
C GLY A 307 -17.21 23.50 35.45
N ALA A 308 -17.20 24.22 34.34
CA ALA A 308 -18.30 24.23 33.40
C ALA A 308 -18.55 22.80 32.82
N ASP A 309 -19.80 22.53 32.42
CA ASP A 309 -20.21 21.25 31.80
C ASP A 309 -19.90 20.00 32.63
N SER A 310 -19.87 20.14 33.96
CA SER A 310 -19.53 19.04 34.89
C SER A 310 -18.14 18.43 34.65
N VAL A 311 -17.19 19.15 34.11
CA VAL A 311 -15.81 18.73 33.92
C VAL A 311 -14.97 19.17 35.13
N CYS A 312 -14.22 18.25 35.75
CA CYS A 312 -13.29 18.59 36.80
C CYS A 312 -12.08 19.35 36.25
N VAL A 313 -11.73 20.45 36.89
CA VAL A 313 -10.57 21.28 36.56
C VAL A 313 -9.69 21.46 37.81
N CYS A 314 -8.38 21.50 37.61
CA CYS A 314 -7.48 21.74 38.74
C CYS A 314 -7.67 23.14 39.32
N ASN A 315 -7.53 23.26 40.64
CA ASN A 315 -7.54 24.53 41.35
C ASN A 315 -6.32 25.39 40.95
N ASP A 316 -6.41 26.69 41.22
CA ASP A 316 -5.29 27.63 41.01
C ASP A 316 -3.98 27.13 41.66
N GLY A 317 -2.90 27.17 40.92
CA GLY A 317 -1.60 26.67 41.36
C GLY A 317 -1.38 25.15 41.10
N PHE A 318 -2.33 24.48 40.48
CA PHE A 318 -2.21 23.08 40.11
C PHE A 318 -2.46 22.88 38.61
N THR A 319 -1.83 21.87 38.01
CA THR A 319 -2.05 21.43 36.61
C THR A 319 -2.33 19.93 36.57
N PRO A 320 -3.08 19.46 35.57
CA PRO A 320 -3.26 18.02 35.39
C PRO A 320 -1.93 17.30 35.20
N SER A 321 -1.78 16.14 35.84
CA SER A 321 -0.71 15.20 35.52
C SER A 321 -0.79 14.74 34.05
N THR A 322 0.29 14.22 33.50
CA THR A 322 0.38 13.77 32.10
C THR A 322 -0.67 12.70 31.76
N ASP A 323 -1.04 11.90 32.73
CA ASP A 323 -2.07 10.83 32.62
C ASP A 323 -3.47 11.33 33.04
N SER A 324 -3.62 12.60 33.43
CA SER A 324 -4.86 13.20 33.89
C SER A 324 -5.51 12.50 35.10
N THR A 325 -4.69 11.82 35.95
CA THR A 325 -5.16 11.12 37.14
C THR A 325 -5.04 11.94 38.42
N ALA A 326 -4.31 13.05 38.39
CA ALA A 326 -4.08 13.94 39.56
C ALA A 326 -3.90 15.41 39.16
N CYS A 327 -4.14 16.31 40.10
CA CYS A 327 -3.70 17.71 40.00
C CYS A 327 -2.39 17.86 40.75
N VAL A 328 -1.31 18.14 40.03
CA VAL A 328 0.03 18.37 40.58
C VAL A 328 0.30 19.85 40.74
N ALA A 329 0.97 20.26 41.80
CA ALA A 329 1.35 21.66 41.98
C ALA A 329 2.19 22.12 40.78
N THR A 330 1.81 23.25 40.19
CA THR A 330 2.70 23.93 39.25
C THR A 330 3.93 24.29 40.05
N SER A 331 5.09 23.72 39.70
CA SER A 331 6.36 24.18 40.25
C SER A 331 6.41 25.68 39.99
N SER A 332 6.17 26.47 41.01
CA SER A 332 6.43 27.89 40.95
C SER A 332 7.84 28.00 40.43
N SER A 333 8.04 28.67 39.30
CA SER A 333 9.38 29.11 38.90
C SER A 333 10.08 29.52 40.16
N VAL A 334 11.19 28.85 40.49
CA VAL A 334 12.03 29.24 41.62
C VAL A 334 12.17 30.74 41.47
N ASN A 335 11.52 31.53 42.33
CA ASN A 335 11.82 32.93 42.46
C ASN A 335 13.26 32.94 42.96
N LEU A 336 14.20 32.90 42.01
CA LEU A 336 15.61 33.16 42.34
C LEU A 336 15.62 34.48 43.05
N SER A 337 16.06 34.46 44.32
CA SER A 337 16.18 35.68 45.10
C SER A 337 16.95 36.72 44.25
N THR A 338 16.64 37.98 44.43
CA THR A 338 17.31 39.07 43.68
C THR A 338 18.83 38.94 43.72
N GLY A 339 19.39 38.34 44.78
CA GLY A 339 20.82 38.01 44.91
C GLY A 339 21.27 36.86 43.99
N ALA A 340 20.43 35.84 43.73
CA ALA A 340 20.74 34.75 42.81
C ALA A 340 20.69 35.21 41.35
N ILE A 341 19.74 36.06 40.99
CA ILE A 341 19.65 36.66 39.64
C ILE A 341 20.86 37.58 39.41
N ALA A 342 21.25 38.40 40.38
CA ALA A 342 22.44 39.25 40.31
C ALA A 342 23.72 38.40 40.16
N GLY A 343 23.85 37.30 40.92
CA GLY A 343 24.98 36.40 40.85
C GLY A 343 25.16 35.71 39.48
N ILE A 344 24.07 35.24 38.89
CA ILE A 344 24.08 34.62 37.57
C ILE A 344 24.42 35.65 36.48
N SER A 345 23.89 36.85 36.57
CA SER A 345 24.17 37.93 35.61
C SER A 345 25.65 38.36 35.67
N VAL A 346 26.24 38.45 36.82
CA VAL A 346 27.67 38.80 37.01
C VAL A 346 28.56 37.67 36.47
N ALA A 347 28.24 36.41 36.75
CA ALA A 347 29.00 35.28 36.26
C ALA A 347 28.95 35.19 34.71
N ALA A 348 27.78 35.42 34.10
CA ALA A 348 27.65 35.44 32.67
C ALA A 348 28.47 36.54 31.98
N VAL A 349 28.48 37.74 32.55
CA VAL A 349 29.30 38.87 32.04
C VAL A 349 30.79 38.60 32.18
N VAL A 350 31.25 37.99 33.25
CA VAL A 350 32.67 37.63 33.46
C VAL A 350 33.09 36.54 32.47
N VAL A 351 32.26 35.52 32.24
CA VAL A 351 32.58 34.45 31.31
C VAL A 351 32.60 34.97 29.86
N VAL A 352 31.60 35.74 29.46
CA VAL A 352 31.52 36.30 28.09
C VAL A 352 32.64 37.34 27.90
N GLY A 353 32.88 38.23 28.87
CA GLY A 353 33.96 39.20 28.79
C GLY A 353 35.35 38.55 28.76
N GLY A 354 35.55 37.49 29.54
CA GLY A 354 36.78 36.70 29.53
C GLY A 354 37.02 35.97 28.20
N LEU A 355 35.96 35.41 27.62
CA LEU A 355 36.02 34.73 26.32
C LEU A 355 36.32 35.71 25.19
N VAL A 356 35.66 36.86 25.17
CA VAL A 356 35.92 37.92 24.19
C VAL A 356 37.33 38.47 24.34
N GLY A 357 37.78 38.75 25.58
CA GLY A 357 39.16 39.18 25.84
C GLY A 357 40.20 38.17 25.42
N PHE A 358 39.96 36.87 25.70
CA PHE A 358 40.84 35.78 25.25
C PHE A 358 40.89 35.65 23.74
N LEU A 359 39.77 35.73 23.05
CA LEU A 359 39.72 35.68 21.60
C LEU A 359 40.39 36.89 20.97
N CYS A 360 40.19 38.10 21.47
CA CYS A 360 40.89 39.29 21.02
C CYS A 360 42.40 39.17 21.20
N TRP A 361 42.83 38.73 22.41
CA TRP A 361 44.27 38.49 22.68
C TRP A 361 44.82 37.40 21.73
N TRP A 362 44.10 36.32 21.54
CA TRP A 362 44.51 35.22 20.68
C TRP A 362 44.73 35.67 19.23
N PHE A 363 43.74 36.41 18.67
CA PHE A 363 43.81 36.88 17.29
C PHE A 363 44.83 38.01 17.09
N ILE A 364 44.94 38.92 18.05
CA ILE A 364 45.89 40.07 17.92
C ILE A 364 47.33 39.64 18.19
N CYS A 365 47.58 38.79 19.19
CA CYS A 365 48.95 38.38 19.54
C CYS A 365 49.50 37.24 18.69
N ARG A 366 48.64 36.39 18.10
CA ARG A 366 49.11 35.29 17.19
C ARG A 366 49.19 35.69 15.73
N GLY A 367 48.60 36.83 15.34
CA GLY A 367 48.68 37.37 13.98
C GLY A 367 49.96 38.14 13.63
N LYS A 368 50.96 38.13 14.50
CA LYS A 368 52.28 38.76 14.29
C LYS A 368 53.39 37.72 14.57
N ALA A 369 53.46 36.71 13.76
CA ALA A 369 54.64 35.87 13.60
C ALA A 369 54.68 35.37 12.15
#